data_62fbb2f241350d558fd3adc4d7062253
#
_entry.id   62fbb2f241350d558fd3adc4d7062253
#
_cell.length_a   1.000
_cell.length_b   1.000
_cell.length_c   1.000
_cell.angle_alpha   90.00
_cell.angle_beta   90.00
_cell.angle_gamma   90.00
#
_symmetry.space_group_name_H-M   'P 1'
#
loop_
_entity.id
_entity.type
_entity.pdbx_description
1 polymer ?
#
loop_
_entity_poly.entity_id
_entity_poly.type
_entity_poly.pdbx_seq_one_letter_code
_entity_poly.pdbx_strand_id
1 'polypeptide(L)'
;MDQPRLRFAPSPTGALHIGGVRTALYNYLLARKFNGTFILRIEDTDQTRYVPGAEEYIIEALDWCGLTPDEGPVTGGDYGPYRQSERRKLYQKYAQQLIDSGRAYYAFDTPAELDARREAEKEKGNHSFKYDQQARMSMRNSLTLPEGEVKKMLDEGAAYTVRLKVPQGQTILVHDLIRGEVTFDTSELDDKVLLKADGLPTYHLANIVDDHLMEITHVVRGEEWLPSTAHHVLLYQSFGWEPPQFAHLPLILKPTGSGKLSKRDGKKLGIPVFPLS
;
A
#
# COMPACT_ATOMS: atom_id res chain seq x y z
N MET A 1 8.52 -25.23 1.79
CA MET A 1 7.59 -24.07 1.98
C MET A 1 6.48 -24.62 2.85
N ASP A 2 6.57 -24.35 4.17
CA ASP A 2 5.62 -24.92 5.13
C ASP A 2 4.44 -23.98 5.25
N GLN A 3 3.26 -24.43 4.84
CA GLN A 3 1.95 -23.78 5.00
C GLN A 3 1.95 -22.25 4.79
N PRO A 4 2.18 -21.76 3.56
CA PRO A 4 2.29 -20.33 3.30
C PRO A 4 0.96 -19.62 3.58
N ARG A 5 1.06 -18.40 4.11
CA ARG A 5 -0.09 -17.50 4.28
C ARG A 5 -0.02 -16.42 3.20
N LEU A 6 -1.04 -16.35 2.36
CA LEU A 6 -1.14 -15.44 1.24
C LEU A 6 -2.43 -14.64 1.34
N ARG A 7 -2.42 -13.46 0.75
CA ARG A 7 -3.61 -12.60 0.75
C ARG A 7 -3.90 -12.03 -0.64
N PHE A 8 -5.17 -11.95 -0.97
CA PHE A 8 -5.71 -11.03 -1.94
C PHE A 8 -6.25 -9.81 -1.18
N ALA A 9 -5.78 -8.62 -1.54
CA ALA A 9 -6.02 -7.40 -0.76
C ALA A 9 -6.56 -6.27 -1.67
N PRO A 10 -7.80 -6.40 -2.18
CA PRO A 10 -8.39 -5.41 -3.07
C PRO A 10 -8.93 -4.20 -2.30
N SER A 11 -8.84 -3.02 -2.94
CA SER A 11 -9.59 -1.84 -2.51
C SER A 11 -10.98 -1.83 -3.15
N PRO A 12 -12.06 -1.56 -2.39
CA PRO A 12 -13.45 -1.57 -2.88
C PRO A 12 -13.78 -0.27 -3.65
N THR A 13 -13.05 -0.02 -4.73
CA THR A 13 -13.16 1.17 -5.58
C THR A 13 -13.90 0.91 -6.89
N GLY A 14 -14.69 -0.16 -6.95
CA GLY A 14 -15.51 -0.59 -8.07
C GLY A 14 -15.37 -2.09 -8.36
N ALA A 15 -16.01 -2.54 -9.43
CA ALA A 15 -16.04 -3.95 -9.81
C ALA A 15 -14.64 -4.56 -9.99
N LEU A 16 -14.48 -5.79 -9.53
CA LEU A 16 -13.25 -6.55 -9.63
C LEU A 16 -12.94 -6.86 -11.10
N HIS A 17 -11.77 -6.43 -11.54
CA HIS A 17 -11.29 -6.62 -12.91
C HIS A 17 -10.54 -7.97 -13.04
N ILE A 18 -10.50 -8.55 -14.24
CA ILE A 18 -9.79 -9.80 -14.54
C ILE A 18 -8.33 -9.81 -14.04
N GLY A 19 -7.66 -8.67 -14.01
CA GLY A 19 -6.32 -8.54 -13.43
C GLY A 19 -6.29 -8.83 -11.93
N GLY A 20 -7.31 -8.38 -11.19
CA GLY A 20 -7.49 -8.70 -9.78
C GLY A 20 -7.83 -10.18 -9.57
N VAL A 21 -8.76 -10.72 -10.37
CA VAL A 21 -9.11 -12.15 -10.32
C VAL A 21 -7.89 -13.02 -10.57
N ARG A 22 -7.06 -12.70 -11.56
CA ARG A 22 -5.80 -13.42 -11.82
C ARG A 22 -4.88 -13.37 -10.60
N THR A 23 -4.74 -12.21 -9.97
CA THR A 23 -3.90 -12.08 -8.77
C THR A 23 -4.46 -12.94 -7.62
N ALA A 24 -5.78 -12.92 -7.40
CA ALA A 24 -6.42 -13.80 -6.42
C ALA A 24 -6.19 -15.27 -6.74
N LEU A 25 -6.33 -15.68 -8.01
CA LEU A 25 -6.10 -17.05 -8.46
C LEU A 25 -4.68 -17.54 -8.16
N TYR A 26 -3.64 -16.73 -8.43
CA TYR A 26 -2.26 -17.13 -8.11
C TYR A 26 -2.04 -17.30 -6.61
N ASN A 27 -2.56 -16.38 -5.78
CA ASN A 27 -2.50 -16.52 -4.33
C ASN A 27 -3.22 -17.79 -3.85
N TYR A 28 -4.44 -18.03 -4.36
CA TYR A 28 -5.24 -19.22 -4.04
C TYR A 28 -4.53 -20.52 -4.42
N LEU A 29 -4.05 -20.63 -5.67
CA LEU A 29 -3.36 -21.83 -6.14
C LEU A 29 -2.07 -22.13 -5.38
N LEU A 30 -1.31 -21.07 -5.02
CA LEU A 30 -0.10 -21.25 -4.23
C LEU A 30 -0.44 -21.71 -2.80
N ALA A 31 -1.47 -21.14 -2.17
CA ALA A 31 -1.97 -21.61 -0.87
C ALA A 31 -2.38 -23.08 -0.94
N ARG A 32 -3.21 -23.47 -1.91
CA ARG A 32 -3.70 -24.86 -2.05
C ARG A 32 -2.57 -25.84 -2.33
N LYS A 33 -1.61 -25.48 -3.18
CA LYS A 33 -0.47 -26.34 -3.53
C LYS A 33 0.38 -26.74 -2.31
N PHE A 34 0.50 -25.85 -1.31
CA PHE A 34 1.34 -26.07 -0.14
C PHE A 34 0.55 -26.19 1.17
N ASN A 35 -0.74 -26.51 1.10
CA ASN A 35 -1.64 -26.62 2.26
C ASN A 35 -1.58 -25.38 3.17
N GLY A 36 -1.43 -24.21 2.56
CA GLY A 36 -1.40 -22.91 3.23
C GLY A 36 -2.78 -22.24 3.31
N THR A 37 -2.79 -20.98 3.71
CA THR A 37 -3.99 -20.16 3.95
C THR A 37 -4.14 -19.08 2.90
N PHE A 38 -5.32 -18.95 2.30
CA PHE A 38 -5.69 -17.85 1.40
C PHE A 38 -6.62 -16.87 2.13
N ILE A 39 -6.19 -15.62 2.24
CA ILE A 39 -6.86 -14.57 3.01
C ILE A 39 -7.44 -13.52 2.05
N LEU A 40 -8.68 -13.10 2.30
CA LEU A 40 -9.25 -11.89 1.71
C LEU A 40 -9.15 -10.75 2.72
N ARG A 41 -8.44 -9.66 2.37
CA ARG A 41 -8.36 -8.43 3.15
C ARG A 41 -8.89 -7.25 2.34
N ILE A 42 -9.85 -6.50 2.87
CA ILE A 42 -10.41 -5.32 2.21
C ILE A 42 -9.60 -4.08 2.59
N GLU A 43 -8.97 -3.46 1.60
CA GLU A 43 -8.15 -2.25 1.77
C GLU A 43 -9.00 -0.99 1.47
N ASP A 44 -9.83 -0.60 2.43
CA ASP A 44 -10.83 0.46 2.37
C ASP A 44 -10.42 1.75 3.10
N THR A 45 -9.12 1.99 3.28
CA THR A 45 -8.59 3.20 3.95
C THR A 45 -8.79 4.48 3.15
N ASP A 46 -9.03 4.38 1.84
CA ASP A 46 -9.36 5.51 0.98
C ASP A 46 -10.88 5.64 0.82
N GLN A 47 -11.48 6.32 1.80
CA GLN A 47 -12.93 6.54 1.86
C GLN A 47 -13.45 7.45 0.73
N THR A 48 -12.58 8.23 0.07
CA THR A 48 -13.00 9.12 -1.03
C THR A 48 -13.24 8.35 -2.33
N ARG A 49 -12.61 7.18 -2.47
CA ARG A 49 -12.78 6.29 -3.63
C ARG A 49 -13.65 5.06 -3.34
N TYR A 50 -14.19 4.97 -2.14
CA TYR A 50 -15.10 3.87 -1.79
C TYR A 50 -16.34 3.89 -2.69
N VAL A 51 -16.71 2.72 -3.22
CA VAL A 51 -17.92 2.55 -4.04
C VAL A 51 -18.85 1.57 -3.33
N PRO A 52 -20.06 2.00 -2.96
CA PRO A 52 -21.05 1.10 -2.35
C PRO A 52 -21.33 -0.12 -3.24
N GLY A 53 -21.40 -1.30 -2.63
CA GLY A 53 -21.60 -2.57 -3.36
C GLY A 53 -20.32 -3.18 -3.96
N ALA A 54 -19.18 -2.47 -3.91
CA ALA A 54 -17.94 -2.99 -4.49
C ALA A 54 -17.32 -4.13 -3.67
N GLU A 55 -17.47 -4.12 -2.36
CA GLU A 55 -17.01 -5.21 -1.50
C GLU A 55 -17.83 -6.47 -1.75
N GLU A 56 -19.16 -6.35 -1.77
CA GLU A 56 -20.08 -7.45 -2.07
C GLU A 56 -19.78 -8.05 -3.44
N TYR A 57 -19.55 -7.20 -4.45
CA TYR A 57 -19.16 -7.66 -5.79
C TYR A 57 -17.83 -8.44 -5.77
N ILE A 58 -16.82 -7.99 -4.99
CA ILE A 58 -15.53 -8.69 -4.87
C ILE A 58 -15.74 -10.09 -4.30
N ILE A 59 -16.54 -10.20 -3.23
CA ILE A 59 -16.84 -11.47 -2.56
C ILE A 59 -17.58 -12.42 -3.51
N GLU A 60 -18.64 -11.93 -4.16
CA GLU A 60 -19.43 -12.71 -5.13
C GLU A 60 -18.58 -13.16 -6.33
N ALA A 61 -17.71 -12.28 -6.85
CA ALA A 61 -16.83 -12.60 -7.95
C ALA A 61 -15.80 -13.68 -7.59
N LEU A 62 -15.25 -13.65 -6.38
CA LEU A 62 -14.34 -14.70 -5.90
C LEU A 62 -15.06 -16.02 -5.73
N ASP A 63 -16.27 -16.02 -5.17
CA ASP A 63 -17.09 -17.21 -4.98
C ASP A 63 -17.48 -17.82 -6.34
N TRP A 64 -17.94 -17.00 -7.28
CA TRP A 64 -18.23 -17.44 -8.65
C TRP A 64 -17.01 -18.07 -9.35
N CYS A 65 -15.80 -17.57 -9.08
CA CYS A 65 -14.56 -18.16 -9.59
C CYS A 65 -14.08 -19.39 -8.82
N GLY A 66 -14.75 -19.81 -7.75
CA GLY A 66 -14.31 -20.90 -6.88
C GLY A 66 -13.07 -20.57 -6.05
N LEU A 67 -12.82 -19.28 -5.77
CA LEU A 67 -11.66 -18.77 -5.02
C LEU A 67 -12.05 -18.42 -3.59
N THR A 68 -12.71 -19.31 -2.89
CA THR A 68 -13.20 -19.08 -1.53
C THR A 68 -12.05 -18.88 -0.54
N PRO A 69 -12.00 -17.74 0.19
CA PRO A 69 -10.96 -17.48 1.19
C PRO A 69 -11.13 -18.38 2.43
N ASP A 70 -10.02 -18.75 3.04
CA ASP A 70 -10.00 -19.45 4.33
C ASP A 70 -10.26 -18.48 5.49
N GLU A 71 -9.78 -17.23 5.35
CA GLU A 71 -9.98 -16.13 6.30
C GLU A 71 -10.42 -14.86 5.55
N GLY A 72 -11.23 -14.03 6.17
CA GLY A 72 -11.67 -12.79 5.54
C GLY A 72 -12.85 -12.12 6.25
N PRO A 73 -13.41 -11.04 5.67
CA PRO A 73 -14.45 -10.22 6.30
C PRO A 73 -15.78 -10.96 6.52
N VAL A 74 -16.02 -12.06 5.79
CA VAL A 74 -17.23 -12.91 5.93
C VAL A 74 -16.89 -14.22 6.64
N THR A 75 -15.79 -14.85 6.26
CA THR A 75 -15.35 -16.13 6.82
C THR A 75 -14.88 -15.99 8.27
N GLY A 76 -14.37 -14.82 8.66
CA GLY A 76 -13.70 -14.60 9.94
C GLY A 76 -12.29 -15.15 9.94
N GLY A 77 -11.76 -15.45 11.12
CA GLY A 77 -10.41 -15.98 11.36
C GLY A 77 -9.75 -15.30 12.56
N ASP A 78 -8.55 -15.78 12.94
CA ASP A 78 -7.88 -15.38 14.18
C ASP A 78 -7.19 -14.00 14.11
N TYR A 79 -6.99 -13.46 12.90
CA TYR A 79 -6.23 -12.25 12.65
C TYR A 79 -7.11 -11.02 12.30
N GLY A 80 -8.42 -11.15 12.48
CA GLY A 80 -9.38 -10.08 12.21
C GLY A 80 -9.17 -8.80 13.05
N PRO A 81 -9.91 -7.74 12.71
CA PRO A 81 -10.81 -7.59 11.56
C PRO A 81 -10.07 -7.56 10.22
N TYR A 82 -10.74 -7.99 9.13
CA TYR A 82 -10.16 -8.07 7.78
C TYR A 82 -10.53 -6.88 6.88
N ARG A 83 -11.15 -5.84 7.44
CA ARG A 83 -11.35 -4.53 6.82
C ARG A 83 -10.40 -3.53 7.48
N GLN A 84 -9.62 -2.83 6.67
CA GLN A 84 -8.60 -1.90 7.20
C GLN A 84 -9.22 -0.71 7.94
N SER A 85 -10.38 -0.21 7.53
CA SER A 85 -11.10 0.86 8.23
C SER A 85 -11.42 0.53 9.70
N GLU A 86 -11.60 -0.75 10.03
CA GLU A 86 -11.89 -1.23 11.37
C GLU A 86 -10.63 -1.31 12.28
N ARG A 87 -9.44 -1.13 11.71
CA ARG A 87 -8.14 -1.28 12.37
C ARG A 87 -7.44 0.05 12.69
N ARG A 88 -8.12 1.18 12.60
CA ARG A 88 -7.56 2.53 12.75
C ARG A 88 -6.62 2.71 13.95
N LYS A 89 -7.04 2.29 15.15
CA LYS A 89 -6.23 2.43 16.38
C LYS A 89 -4.90 1.68 16.31
N LEU A 90 -4.89 0.57 15.60
CA LEU A 90 -3.70 -0.24 15.39
C LEU A 90 -2.68 0.53 14.55
N TYR A 91 -3.09 1.11 13.44
CA TYR A 91 -2.20 1.89 12.59
C TYR A 91 -1.65 3.15 13.28
N GLN A 92 -2.46 3.82 14.10
CA GLN A 92 -2.02 4.94 14.92
C GLN A 92 -0.92 4.53 15.90
N LYS A 93 -1.06 3.36 16.57
CA LYS A 93 -0.05 2.81 17.45
C LYS A 93 1.28 2.56 16.72
N TYR A 94 1.23 1.95 15.52
CA TYR A 94 2.44 1.65 14.76
C TYR A 94 3.06 2.91 14.13
N ALA A 95 2.26 3.88 13.71
CA ALA A 95 2.77 5.18 13.29
C ALA A 95 3.53 5.88 14.43
N GLN A 96 2.99 5.85 15.67
CA GLN A 96 3.66 6.41 16.85
C GLN A 96 4.97 5.68 17.13
N GLN A 97 5.02 4.36 17.05
CA GLN A 97 6.25 3.59 17.22
C GLN A 97 7.35 4.00 16.23
N LEU A 98 6.99 4.30 14.98
CA LEU A 98 7.96 4.81 13.99
C LEU A 98 8.45 6.22 14.33
N ILE A 99 7.59 7.07 14.88
CA ILE A 99 7.98 8.42 15.34
C ILE A 99 8.95 8.30 16.52
N ASP A 100 8.60 7.49 17.52
CA ASP A 100 9.39 7.31 18.74
C ASP A 100 10.78 6.73 18.44
N SER A 101 10.88 5.89 17.41
CA SER A 101 12.15 5.33 16.92
C SER A 101 12.91 6.26 15.95
N GLY A 102 12.38 7.45 15.64
CA GLY A 102 12.97 8.40 14.70
C GLY A 102 12.94 7.95 13.24
N ARG A 103 12.11 6.96 12.91
CA ARG A 103 11.91 6.42 11.55
C ARG A 103 10.77 7.12 10.80
N ALA A 104 9.93 7.88 11.50
CA ALA A 104 8.91 8.74 10.94
C ALA A 104 8.89 10.08 11.68
N TYR A 105 8.12 11.03 11.17
CA TYR A 105 8.02 12.37 11.74
C TYR A 105 6.66 13.01 11.44
N TYR A 106 6.27 13.99 12.28
CA TYR A 106 5.07 14.80 12.04
C TYR A 106 5.34 15.85 10.96
N ALA A 107 4.45 15.97 10.00
CA ALA A 107 4.47 17.02 8.98
C ALA A 107 3.19 17.85 9.07
N PHE A 108 3.33 19.18 9.17
CA PHE A 108 2.26 20.13 9.42
C PHE A 108 1.92 20.97 8.17
N ASP A 109 2.53 20.66 7.04
CA ASP A 109 2.23 21.32 5.78
C ASP A 109 0.80 21.06 5.37
N THR A 110 0.07 22.12 5.07
CA THR A 110 -1.31 22.03 4.55
C THR A 110 -1.31 21.61 3.07
N PRO A 111 -2.42 21.08 2.55
CA PRO A 111 -2.54 20.81 1.12
C PRO A 111 -2.23 22.03 0.24
N ALA A 112 -2.67 23.23 0.65
CA ALA A 112 -2.43 24.46 -0.08
C ALA A 112 -0.94 24.83 -0.12
N GLU A 113 -0.21 24.67 1.00
CA GLU A 113 1.24 24.90 1.06
C GLU A 113 1.99 23.90 0.18
N LEU A 114 1.57 22.62 0.18
CA LEU A 114 2.16 21.60 -0.69
C LEU A 114 1.92 21.89 -2.17
N ASP A 115 0.73 22.35 -2.54
CA ASP A 115 0.39 22.69 -3.92
C ASP A 115 1.16 23.96 -4.37
N ALA A 116 1.26 24.99 -3.53
CA ALA A 116 2.08 26.16 -3.81
C ALA A 116 3.56 25.79 -4.00
N ARG A 117 4.08 24.85 -3.20
CA ARG A 117 5.45 24.35 -3.37
C ARG A 117 5.63 23.61 -4.68
N ARG A 118 4.68 22.76 -5.09
CA ARG A 118 4.74 22.06 -6.39
C ARG A 118 4.77 23.03 -7.57
N GLU A 119 3.91 24.07 -7.55
CA GLU A 119 3.90 25.06 -8.62
C GLU A 119 5.22 25.88 -8.64
N ALA A 120 5.74 26.31 -7.49
CA ALA A 120 7.02 27.00 -7.42
C ALA A 120 8.20 26.16 -7.95
N GLU A 121 8.20 24.84 -7.70
CA GLU A 121 9.22 23.95 -8.25
C GLU A 121 9.03 23.73 -9.76
N LYS A 122 7.80 23.64 -10.23
CA LYS A 122 7.48 23.54 -11.66
C LYS A 122 7.92 24.77 -12.45
N GLU A 123 7.76 25.99 -11.89
CA GLU A 123 8.27 27.24 -12.48
C GLU A 123 9.80 27.22 -12.64
N LYS A 124 10.53 26.53 -11.75
CA LYS A 124 11.98 26.29 -11.84
C LYS A 124 12.36 25.15 -12.81
N GLY A 125 11.38 24.52 -13.47
CA GLY A 125 11.60 23.39 -14.39
C GLY A 125 11.57 22.01 -13.72
N ASN A 126 11.32 21.94 -12.41
CA ASN A 126 11.17 20.66 -11.69
C ASN A 126 9.71 20.20 -11.69
N HIS A 127 9.32 19.49 -12.74
CA HIS A 127 7.94 18.96 -12.89
C HIS A 127 7.66 17.70 -12.04
N SER A 128 8.67 17.16 -11.37
CA SER A 128 8.57 15.92 -10.59
C SER A 128 8.90 16.14 -9.11
N PHE A 129 8.43 17.25 -8.53
CA PHE A 129 8.67 17.56 -7.13
C PHE A 129 8.22 16.38 -6.24
N LYS A 130 9.13 15.93 -5.38
CA LYS A 130 8.91 14.91 -4.36
C LYS A 130 9.15 15.51 -2.98
N TYR A 131 8.38 15.10 -2.01
CA TYR A 131 8.67 15.39 -0.60
C TYR A 131 9.75 14.41 -0.13
N ASP A 132 10.98 14.66 -0.56
CA ASP A 132 12.14 13.81 -0.35
C ASP A 132 13.04 14.29 0.80
N GLN A 133 14.21 13.69 0.90
CA GLN A 133 15.24 13.98 1.90
C GLN A 133 15.70 15.44 1.90
N GLN A 134 15.72 16.11 0.75
CA GLN A 134 16.09 17.52 0.63
C GLN A 134 14.89 18.43 0.91
N ALA A 135 13.76 18.13 0.30
CA ALA A 135 12.54 18.91 0.43
C ALA A 135 12.07 19.00 1.89
N ARG A 136 12.11 17.90 2.65
CA ARG A 136 11.69 17.89 4.08
C ARG A 136 12.42 18.93 4.93
N MET A 137 13.68 19.27 4.60
CA MET A 137 14.47 20.25 5.36
C MET A 137 14.02 21.69 5.15
N SER A 138 13.19 21.97 4.15
CA SER A 138 12.58 23.27 3.87
C SER A 138 11.06 23.28 4.08
N MET A 139 10.50 22.20 4.60
CA MET A 139 9.09 22.02 4.85
C MET A 139 8.77 22.10 6.35
N ARG A 140 7.50 22.32 6.71
CA ARG A 140 7.05 22.52 8.08
C ARG A 140 6.78 21.20 8.79
N ASN A 141 7.75 20.70 9.51
CA ASN A 141 7.68 19.37 10.14
C ASN A 141 8.50 19.31 11.45
N SER A 142 8.36 18.21 12.20
CA SER A 142 9.03 18.02 13.48
C SER A 142 10.55 17.83 13.40
N LEU A 143 11.15 17.76 12.21
CA LEU A 143 12.60 17.74 12.02
C LEU A 143 13.18 19.16 11.83
N THR A 144 12.34 20.14 11.49
CA THR A 144 12.73 21.51 11.18
C THR A 144 12.24 22.53 12.20
N LEU A 145 11.16 22.22 12.93
CA LEU A 145 10.58 23.06 13.96
C LEU A 145 11.22 22.77 15.32
N PRO A 146 11.32 23.79 16.23
CA PRO A 146 11.71 23.57 17.61
C PRO A 146 10.77 22.60 18.33
N GLU A 147 11.31 21.73 19.19
CA GLU A 147 10.54 20.71 19.91
C GLU A 147 9.35 21.30 20.70
N GLY A 148 9.56 22.45 21.37
CA GLY A 148 8.50 23.14 22.09
C GLY A 148 7.36 23.61 21.22
N GLU A 149 7.63 24.02 19.96
CA GLU A 149 6.62 24.40 18.99
C GLU A 149 5.84 23.18 18.49
N VAL A 150 6.54 22.10 18.19
CA VAL A 150 5.91 20.82 17.79
C VAL A 150 4.96 20.35 18.88
N LYS A 151 5.43 20.34 20.14
CA LYS A 151 4.60 19.95 21.28
C LYS A 151 3.36 20.82 21.43
N LYS A 152 3.53 22.14 21.34
CA LYS A 152 2.43 23.09 21.41
C LYS A 152 1.38 22.83 20.30
N MET A 153 1.83 22.62 19.05
CA MET A 153 0.94 22.33 17.92
C MET A 153 0.15 21.02 18.14
N LEU A 154 0.79 19.98 18.64
CA LEU A 154 0.13 18.71 18.95
C LEU A 154 -0.89 18.86 20.08
N ASP A 155 -0.54 19.57 21.16
CA ASP A 155 -1.40 19.81 22.32
C ASP A 155 -2.63 20.68 21.94
N GLU A 156 -2.48 21.62 20.99
CA GLU A 156 -3.55 22.45 20.43
C GLU A 156 -4.39 21.73 19.36
N GLY A 157 -4.07 20.49 19.02
CA GLY A 157 -4.79 19.68 18.03
C GLY A 157 -4.59 20.13 16.58
N ALA A 158 -3.42 20.69 16.25
CA ALA A 158 -3.09 21.06 14.88
C ALA A 158 -3.13 19.83 13.97
N ALA A 159 -3.68 19.98 12.77
CA ALA A 159 -3.72 18.93 11.78
C ALA A 159 -2.29 18.56 11.33
N TYR A 160 -1.99 17.29 11.27
CA TYR A 160 -0.70 16.78 10.81
C TYR A 160 -0.87 15.49 9.99
N THR A 161 0.16 15.16 9.23
CA THR A 161 0.37 13.83 8.67
C THR A 161 1.63 13.21 9.27
N VAL A 162 1.71 11.89 9.30
CA VAL A 162 2.96 11.20 9.66
C VAL A 162 3.63 10.74 8.36
N ARG A 163 4.91 11.08 8.21
CA ARG A 163 5.70 10.71 7.03
C ARG A 163 6.83 9.76 7.40
N LEU A 164 7.11 8.79 6.52
CA LEU A 164 8.30 7.96 6.60
C LEU A 164 9.54 8.86 6.45
N LYS A 165 10.53 8.66 7.31
CA LYS A 165 11.84 9.31 7.17
C LYS A 165 12.76 8.41 6.36
N VAL A 166 12.76 8.60 5.04
CA VAL A 166 13.64 7.84 4.13
C VAL A 166 15.10 8.16 4.45
N PRO A 167 15.97 7.15 4.70
CA PRO A 167 17.39 7.37 4.95
C PRO A 167 18.12 7.81 3.69
N GLN A 168 19.24 8.51 3.85
CA GLN A 168 20.08 8.97 2.72
C GLN A 168 21.13 7.92 2.35
N GLY A 169 21.50 7.89 1.05
CA GLY A 169 22.65 7.18 0.54
C GLY A 169 22.63 5.66 0.77
N GLN A 170 21.44 5.08 0.76
CA GLN A 170 21.27 3.63 0.91
C GLN A 170 20.72 3.01 -0.37
N THR A 171 21.09 1.75 -0.60
CA THR A 171 20.52 0.91 -1.66
C THR A 171 19.61 -0.12 -0.99
N ILE A 172 18.38 -0.22 -1.47
CA ILE A 172 17.42 -1.23 -1.04
C ILE A 172 17.43 -2.37 -2.05
N LEU A 173 17.80 -3.55 -1.60
CA LEU A 173 17.74 -4.78 -2.40
C LEU A 173 16.41 -5.50 -2.11
N VAL A 174 15.70 -5.83 -3.17
CA VAL A 174 14.47 -6.64 -3.13
C VAL A 174 14.73 -7.92 -3.89
N HIS A 175 14.58 -9.05 -3.20
CA HIS A 175 14.58 -10.37 -3.84
C HIS A 175 13.14 -10.72 -4.24
N ASP A 176 12.86 -10.70 -5.53
CA ASP A 176 11.54 -11.02 -6.07
C ASP A 176 11.55 -12.39 -6.74
N LEU A 177 10.61 -13.25 -6.41
CA LEU A 177 10.55 -14.63 -6.90
C LEU A 177 10.35 -14.74 -8.42
N ILE A 178 9.88 -13.68 -9.07
CA ILE A 178 9.61 -13.64 -10.51
C ILE A 178 10.59 -12.74 -11.24
N ARG A 179 10.93 -11.57 -10.63
CA ARG A 179 11.77 -10.53 -11.24
C ARG A 179 13.24 -10.68 -10.91
N GLY A 180 13.59 -11.57 -9.96
CA GLY A 180 14.95 -11.70 -9.46
C GLY A 180 15.34 -10.56 -8.52
N GLU A 181 16.58 -10.16 -8.56
CA GLU A 181 17.09 -9.06 -7.74
C GLU A 181 16.74 -7.70 -8.36
N VAL A 182 16.06 -6.86 -7.59
CA VAL A 182 15.74 -5.48 -7.97
C VAL A 182 16.30 -4.53 -6.92
N THR A 183 17.05 -3.53 -7.37
CA THR A 183 17.68 -2.53 -6.50
C THR A 183 17.01 -1.17 -6.66
N PHE A 184 16.89 -0.44 -5.55
CA PHE A 184 16.38 0.92 -5.52
C PHE A 184 17.35 1.80 -4.74
N ASP A 185 17.66 2.99 -5.27
CA ASP A 185 18.39 4.01 -4.54
C ASP A 185 17.42 4.84 -3.69
N THR A 186 17.74 5.04 -2.41
CA THR A 186 16.89 5.84 -1.52
C THR A 186 16.81 7.31 -1.91
N SER A 187 17.74 7.82 -2.72
CA SER A 187 17.67 9.18 -3.28
C SER A 187 16.50 9.36 -4.26
N GLU A 188 15.97 8.27 -4.82
CA GLU A 188 14.82 8.29 -5.72
C GLU A 188 13.49 8.21 -4.97
N LEU A 189 13.52 7.92 -3.67
CA LEU A 189 12.34 7.72 -2.85
C LEU A 189 11.91 9.03 -2.17
N ASP A 190 10.61 9.24 -2.09
CA ASP A 190 10.00 10.32 -1.32
C ASP A 190 9.58 9.85 0.07
N ASP A 191 9.46 10.78 1.01
CA ASP A 191 8.95 10.54 2.35
C ASP A 191 7.42 10.36 2.31
N LYS A 192 6.99 9.13 2.04
CA LYS A 192 5.56 8.79 1.91
C LYS A 192 4.78 9.16 3.18
N VAL A 193 3.58 9.68 2.99
CA VAL A 193 2.62 9.79 4.08
C VAL A 193 2.26 8.37 4.52
N LEU A 194 2.40 8.11 5.82
CA LEU A 194 2.03 6.84 6.46
C LEU A 194 0.65 6.95 7.13
N LEU A 195 0.42 8.07 7.85
CA LEU A 195 -0.85 8.38 8.49
C LEU A 195 -1.35 9.74 7.99
N LYS A 196 -2.61 9.76 7.55
CA LYS A 196 -3.29 10.97 7.07
C LYS A 196 -3.79 11.84 8.23
N ALA A 197 -4.12 13.10 7.95
CA ALA A 197 -4.63 14.02 8.97
C ALA A 197 -5.98 13.59 9.59
N ASP A 198 -6.75 12.76 8.89
CA ASP A 198 -7.97 12.14 9.41
C ASP A 198 -7.70 10.94 10.35
N GLY A 199 -6.44 10.60 10.57
CA GLY A 199 -6.00 9.48 11.41
C GLY A 199 -6.13 8.11 10.76
N LEU A 200 -6.46 8.03 9.46
CA LEU A 200 -6.42 6.81 8.68
C LEU A 200 -5.02 6.61 8.06
N PRO A 201 -4.56 5.37 7.92
CA PRO A 201 -3.30 5.09 7.27
C PRO A 201 -3.40 5.28 5.75
N THR A 202 -2.25 5.47 5.12
CA THR A 202 -2.12 5.21 3.69
C THR A 202 -1.87 3.73 3.45
N TYR A 203 -1.97 3.33 2.19
CA TYR A 203 -1.64 1.98 1.72
C TYR A 203 -0.29 1.47 2.27
N HIS A 204 0.74 2.31 2.28
CA HIS A 204 2.08 1.90 2.68
C HIS A 204 2.13 1.39 4.13
N LEU A 205 1.58 2.12 5.09
CA LEU A 205 1.57 1.70 6.49
C LEU A 205 0.61 0.53 6.72
N ALA A 206 -0.62 0.64 6.20
CA ALA A 206 -1.66 -0.35 6.43
C ALA A 206 -1.25 -1.74 5.91
N ASN A 207 -0.71 -1.78 4.68
CA ASN A 207 -0.28 -3.02 4.05
C ASN A 207 0.79 -3.75 4.87
N ILE A 208 1.83 -3.03 5.33
CA ILE A 208 2.96 -3.62 6.08
C ILE A 208 2.52 -4.11 7.46
N VAL A 209 1.75 -3.29 8.18
CA VAL A 209 1.26 -3.64 9.51
C VAL A 209 0.36 -4.86 9.45
N ASP A 210 -0.54 -4.91 8.47
CA ASP A 210 -1.45 -6.04 8.33
C ASP A 210 -0.75 -7.30 7.83
N ASP A 211 0.15 -7.19 6.86
CA ASP A 211 0.94 -8.33 6.40
C ASP A 211 1.74 -8.95 7.55
N HIS A 212 2.35 -8.13 8.41
CA HIS A 212 3.07 -8.61 9.58
C HIS A 212 2.13 -9.27 10.60
N LEU A 213 1.05 -8.59 10.99
CA LEU A 213 0.13 -9.07 12.03
C LEU A 213 -0.74 -10.25 11.60
N MET A 214 -0.98 -10.41 10.29
CA MET A 214 -1.67 -11.57 9.72
C MET A 214 -0.70 -12.69 9.32
N GLU A 215 0.59 -12.55 9.68
CA GLU A 215 1.65 -13.53 9.41
C GLU A 215 1.76 -13.89 7.92
N ILE A 216 1.60 -12.91 7.03
CA ILE A 216 1.72 -13.13 5.60
C ILE A 216 3.16 -13.50 5.25
N THR A 217 3.32 -14.66 4.63
CA THR A 217 4.63 -15.19 4.24
C THR A 217 5.01 -14.83 2.81
N HIS A 218 4.02 -14.65 1.93
CA HIS A 218 4.21 -14.38 0.52
C HIS A 218 3.26 -13.28 0.04
N VAL A 219 3.81 -12.27 -0.62
CA VAL A 219 3.09 -11.17 -1.25
C VAL A 219 3.12 -11.34 -2.75
N VAL A 220 2.07 -11.95 -3.30
CA VAL A 220 1.88 -12.09 -4.75
C VAL A 220 0.94 -11.01 -5.23
N ARG A 221 1.41 -10.09 -6.10
CA ARG A 221 0.65 -8.93 -6.59
C ARG A 221 1.11 -8.50 -7.99
N GLY A 222 0.39 -7.56 -8.61
CA GLY A 222 0.77 -7.02 -9.92
C GLY A 222 2.08 -6.22 -9.88
N GLU A 223 2.84 -6.24 -10.97
CA GLU A 223 4.14 -5.54 -11.09
C GLU A 223 4.03 -4.01 -11.00
N GLU A 224 2.84 -3.44 -11.18
CA GLU A 224 2.58 -2.02 -10.94
C GLU A 224 2.91 -1.58 -9.50
N TRP A 225 2.96 -2.52 -8.56
CA TRP A 225 3.31 -2.29 -7.16
C TRP A 225 4.80 -2.46 -6.85
N LEU A 226 5.60 -2.92 -7.82
CA LEU A 226 7.04 -3.12 -7.63
C LEU A 226 7.77 -1.84 -7.15
N PRO A 227 7.48 -0.63 -7.68
CA PRO A 227 8.10 0.59 -7.17
C PRO A 227 7.80 0.90 -5.69
N SER A 228 6.66 0.44 -5.18
CA SER A 228 6.29 0.60 -3.77
C SER A 228 7.06 -0.32 -2.84
N THR A 229 7.66 -1.39 -3.37
CA THR A 229 8.32 -2.42 -2.56
C THR A 229 9.54 -1.87 -1.82
N ALA A 230 10.23 -0.88 -2.38
CA ALA A 230 11.33 -0.22 -1.68
C ALA A 230 10.88 0.45 -0.38
N HIS A 231 9.76 1.19 -0.40
CA HIS A 231 9.18 1.78 0.81
C HIS A 231 8.71 0.71 1.80
N HIS A 232 8.17 -0.41 1.30
CA HIS A 232 7.71 -1.51 2.14
C HIS A 232 8.89 -2.18 2.84
N VAL A 233 9.98 -2.48 2.14
CA VAL A 233 11.19 -3.05 2.76
C VAL A 233 11.78 -2.09 3.81
N LEU A 234 11.83 -0.78 3.52
CA LEU A 234 12.25 0.22 4.50
C LEU A 234 11.35 0.25 5.75
N LEU A 235 10.05 0.06 5.59
CA LEU A 235 9.12 -0.02 6.72
C LEU A 235 9.34 -1.28 7.54
N TYR A 236 9.51 -2.46 6.92
CA TYR A 236 9.88 -3.69 7.64
C TYR A 236 11.17 -3.49 8.43
N GLN A 237 12.22 -2.95 7.80
CA GLN A 237 13.48 -2.63 8.48
C GLN A 237 13.30 -1.63 9.63
N SER A 238 12.44 -0.63 9.44
CA SER A 238 12.16 0.40 10.47
C SER A 238 11.47 -0.15 11.71
N PHE A 239 10.67 -1.21 11.54
CA PHE A 239 10.04 -1.95 12.63
C PHE A 239 10.92 -3.07 13.18
N GLY A 240 12.03 -3.42 12.54
CA GLY A 240 12.84 -4.59 12.89
C GLY A 240 12.15 -5.92 12.53
N TRP A 241 11.28 -5.91 11.54
CA TRP A 241 10.56 -7.08 11.06
C TRP A 241 11.20 -7.67 9.81
N GLU A 242 11.12 -9.00 9.68
CA GLU A 242 11.49 -9.67 8.44
C GLU A 242 10.39 -9.46 7.37
N PRO A 243 10.75 -9.05 6.16
CA PRO A 243 9.78 -8.92 5.08
C PRO A 243 9.32 -10.28 4.55
N PRO A 244 8.07 -10.40 4.06
CA PRO A 244 7.61 -11.58 3.35
C PRO A 244 8.36 -11.76 2.03
N GLN A 245 8.24 -12.92 1.40
CA GLN A 245 8.73 -13.13 0.04
C GLN A 245 7.82 -12.40 -0.97
N PHE A 246 8.41 -11.66 -1.90
CA PHE A 246 7.68 -10.92 -2.92
C PHE A 246 7.65 -11.66 -4.25
N ALA A 247 6.52 -11.58 -4.95
CA ALA A 247 6.34 -12.08 -6.31
C ALA A 247 5.48 -11.10 -7.12
N HIS A 248 6.09 -10.36 -8.04
CA HIS A 248 5.39 -9.38 -8.86
C HIS A 248 5.02 -9.96 -10.22
N LEU A 249 3.72 -10.22 -10.40
CA LEU A 249 3.15 -10.77 -11.62
C LEU A 249 3.18 -9.75 -12.77
N PRO A 250 3.54 -10.16 -14.00
CA PRO A 250 3.50 -9.25 -15.15
C PRO A 250 2.08 -8.76 -15.43
N LEU A 251 1.96 -7.60 -16.07
CA LEU A 251 0.67 -7.05 -16.49
C LEU A 251 -0.02 -7.97 -17.51
N ILE A 252 -1.35 -7.98 -17.50
CA ILE A 252 -2.12 -8.48 -18.64
C ILE A 252 -2.07 -7.41 -19.72
N LEU A 253 -1.45 -7.73 -20.84
CA LEU A 253 -1.28 -6.82 -21.96
C LEU A 253 -2.50 -6.84 -22.89
N LYS A 254 -2.68 -5.77 -23.65
CA LYS A 254 -3.67 -5.72 -24.73
C LYS A 254 -3.31 -6.75 -25.81
N PRO A 255 -4.29 -7.41 -26.44
CA PRO A 255 -4.03 -8.35 -27.55
C PRO A 255 -3.46 -7.65 -28.78
N THR A 256 -3.72 -6.36 -28.95
CA THR A 256 -3.19 -5.53 -30.04
C THR A 256 -2.68 -4.21 -29.49
N GLY A 257 -1.51 -3.75 -29.98
CA GLY A 257 -0.86 -2.54 -29.51
C GLY A 257 0.01 -2.79 -28.27
N SER A 258 0.34 -1.73 -27.53
CA SER A 258 1.19 -1.76 -26.32
C SER A 258 0.39 -1.38 -25.09
N GLY A 259 0.85 -1.86 -23.92
CA GLY A 259 0.39 -1.44 -22.60
C GLY A 259 -0.62 -2.38 -21.94
N LYS A 260 -0.96 -2.04 -20.70
CA LYS A 260 -1.86 -2.80 -19.81
C LYS A 260 -3.29 -2.82 -20.35
N LEU A 261 -3.93 -4.00 -20.32
CA LEU A 261 -5.36 -4.15 -20.57
C LEU A 261 -6.15 -3.41 -19.46
N SER A 262 -6.97 -2.45 -19.88
CA SER A 262 -7.79 -1.64 -18.97
C SER A 262 -9.28 -2.00 -19.08
N LYS A 263 -10.07 -1.55 -18.08
CA LYS A 263 -11.54 -1.67 -18.10
C LYS A 263 -12.17 -1.09 -19.38
N ARG A 264 -11.60 -0.01 -19.92
CA ARG A 264 -12.09 0.64 -21.16
C ARG A 264 -11.79 -0.19 -22.41
N ASP A 265 -10.64 -0.88 -22.41
CA ASP A 265 -10.24 -1.71 -23.53
C ASP A 265 -11.15 -2.92 -23.68
N GLY A 266 -11.60 -3.54 -22.57
CA GLY A 266 -12.52 -4.67 -22.61
C GLY A 266 -13.79 -4.36 -23.39
N LYS A 267 -14.42 -3.22 -23.11
CA LYS A 267 -15.62 -2.77 -23.81
C LYS A 267 -15.36 -2.49 -25.30
N LYS A 268 -14.20 -1.88 -25.63
CA LYS A 268 -13.81 -1.53 -27.00
C LYS A 268 -13.42 -2.76 -27.83
N LEU A 269 -12.82 -3.77 -27.19
CA LEU A 269 -12.32 -4.97 -27.86
C LEU A 269 -13.32 -6.16 -27.80
N GLY A 270 -14.46 -5.99 -27.12
CA GLY A 270 -15.43 -7.07 -26.92
C GLY A 270 -14.90 -8.19 -26.00
N ILE A 271 -13.89 -7.89 -25.16
CA ILE A 271 -13.29 -8.86 -24.25
C ILE A 271 -13.94 -8.69 -22.86
N PRO A 272 -14.55 -9.72 -22.28
CA PRO A 272 -15.08 -9.64 -20.93
C PRO A 272 -13.93 -9.45 -19.92
N VAL A 273 -13.92 -8.30 -19.24
CA VAL A 273 -12.89 -7.97 -18.27
C VAL A 273 -13.39 -8.02 -16.81
N PHE A 274 -14.68 -8.30 -16.64
CA PHE A 274 -15.33 -8.51 -15.36
C PHE A 274 -15.84 -9.95 -15.27
N PRO A 275 -15.67 -10.62 -14.12
CA PRO A 275 -16.18 -11.98 -13.91
C PRO A 275 -17.71 -12.05 -13.87
N LEU A 276 -18.35 -11.01 -13.32
CA LEU A 276 -19.80 -10.88 -13.26
C LEU A 276 -20.28 -9.75 -14.18
N SER A 277 -21.42 -9.94 -14.83
CA SER A 277 -22.08 -8.98 -15.73
C SER A 277 -22.95 -7.96 -15.00
#